data_3249c094bfd23f293b6f0ad0f6ca19b2
#
_entry.id   3249c094bfd23f293b6f0ad0f6ca19b2
#
_cell.length_a   1.000
_cell.length_b   1.000
_cell.length_c   1.000
_cell.angle_alpha   90.00
_cell.angle_beta   90.00
_cell.angle_gamma   90.00
#
_symmetry.space_group_name_H-M   'P 1'
#
loop_
_entity.id
_entity.type
_entity.pdbx_description
1 polymer ?
#
loop_
_entity_poly.entity_id
_entity_poly.type
_entity_poly.pdbx_seq_one_letter_code
_entity_poly.pdbx_strand_id
1 'polypeptide(L)'
;AASDVYKRQGYGKTEVAIRAAFKAVDNGKQVAYLVPTTILAQQHYNTFAQRFHNYPITVRMMSRFCTPKEQRETIEGLKNGTVDVVIGTHRLLSKDMQYKNLGLLVIDEEQRFGVTHKEKIKTMKKDVDVLSLSATPIPRTLHMSLIGIRDMSVLEEPPHDRRAIQTYVMEYNEELVKEAVYREMTRGGQVYYVYNRVNNIAEVTAELQKLLPDAKVAFAHGPVSYTHLRAHET
;
A
#
# COMPACT_ATOMS: atom_id res chain seq x y z
N ALA A 1 -13.65 25.90 -5.30
CA ALA A 1 -13.45 25.41 -3.94
C ALA A 1 -12.75 24.06 -4.03
N ALA A 2 -11.44 24.04 -3.76
CA ALA A 2 -10.70 22.82 -3.60
C ALA A 2 -11.24 22.16 -2.32
N SER A 3 -11.99 21.07 -2.48
CA SER A 3 -12.37 20.26 -1.34
C SER A 3 -11.09 19.66 -0.77
N ASP A 4 -10.72 20.05 0.44
CA ASP A 4 -9.68 19.42 1.22
C ASP A 4 -10.05 17.95 1.43
N VAL A 5 -9.58 17.11 0.52
CA VAL A 5 -9.66 15.67 0.68
C VAL A 5 -8.62 15.30 1.73
N TYR A 6 -9.00 15.30 3.00
CA TYR A 6 -8.18 14.80 4.08
C TYR A 6 -7.90 13.32 3.87
N LYS A 7 -6.83 13.03 3.13
CA LYS A 7 -6.32 11.67 3.02
C LYS A 7 -5.66 11.30 4.35
N ARG A 8 -6.32 10.47 5.13
CA ARG A 8 -5.79 9.90 6.38
C ARG A 8 -4.71 8.83 6.11
N GLN A 9 -3.71 9.18 5.29
CA GLN A 9 -2.52 8.36 5.07
C GLN A 9 -1.54 8.62 6.23
N GLY A 10 -0.85 7.55 6.70
CA GLY A 10 0.09 7.66 7.81
C GLY A 10 -0.56 7.75 9.21
N TYR A 11 -1.83 7.42 9.39
CA TYR A 11 -2.53 7.39 10.68
C TYR A 11 -2.37 6.07 11.45
N GLY A 12 -1.46 5.19 11.03
CA GLY A 12 -1.21 3.94 11.74
C GLY A 12 -2.16 2.79 11.39
N LYS A 13 -2.92 2.85 10.30
CA LYS A 13 -3.82 1.75 9.86
C LYS A 13 -3.12 0.39 9.78
N THR A 14 -1.89 0.37 9.28
CA THR A 14 -1.09 -0.85 9.20
C THR A 14 -0.79 -1.44 10.56
N GLU A 15 -0.56 -0.63 11.60
CA GLU A 15 -0.35 -1.10 12.96
C GLU A 15 -1.59 -1.80 13.53
N VAL A 16 -2.78 -1.27 13.26
CA VAL A 16 -4.05 -1.92 13.63
C VAL A 16 -4.16 -3.29 12.96
N ALA A 17 -3.83 -3.37 11.67
CA ALA A 17 -3.86 -4.63 10.94
C ALA A 17 -2.83 -5.65 11.47
N ILE A 18 -1.63 -5.22 11.82
CA ILE A 18 -0.59 -6.08 12.42
C ILE A 18 -1.08 -6.66 13.75
N ARG A 19 -1.68 -5.84 14.61
CA ARG A 19 -2.23 -6.30 15.89
C ARG A 19 -3.38 -7.28 15.71
N ALA A 20 -4.29 -7.00 14.78
CA ALA A 20 -5.38 -7.90 14.45
C ALA A 20 -4.86 -9.25 13.91
N ALA A 21 -3.86 -9.20 13.01
CA ALA A 21 -3.22 -10.38 12.47
C ALA A 21 -2.52 -11.20 13.58
N PHE A 22 -1.79 -10.55 14.47
CA PHE A 22 -1.16 -11.23 15.60
C PHE A 22 -2.19 -11.96 16.46
N LYS A 23 -3.28 -11.29 16.83
CA LYS A 23 -4.35 -11.88 17.63
C LYS A 23 -5.01 -13.06 16.92
N ALA A 24 -5.21 -12.99 15.59
CA ALA A 24 -5.77 -14.09 14.82
C ALA A 24 -4.82 -15.30 14.80
N VAL A 25 -3.53 -15.09 14.59
CA VAL A 25 -2.51 -16.16 14.59
C VAL A 25 -2.35 -16.77 15.97
N ASP A 26 -2.35 -15.97 17.02
CA ASP A 26 -2.30 -16.45 18.41
C ASP A 26 -3.49 -17.38 18.77
N ASN A 27 -4.63 -17.18 18.12
CA ASN A 27 -5.80 -18.05 18.19
C ASN A 27 -5.77 -19.23 17.16
N GLY A 28 -4.63 -19.52 16.57
CA GLY A 28 -4.45 -20.64 15.63
C GLY A 28 -5.14 -20.41 14.28
N LYS A 29 -5.41 -19.17 13.89
CA LYS A 29 -6.04 -18.80 12.61
C LYS A 29 -5.01 -18.29 11.62
N GLN A 30 -5.25 -18.53 10.34
CA GLN A 30 -4.49 -17.93 9.27
C GLN A 30 -5.05 -16.56 8.87
N VAL A 31 -4.18 -15.70 8.34
CA VAL A 31 -4.51 -14.33 7.93
C VAL A 31 -4.18 -14.12 6.46
N ALA A 32 -5.13 -13.58 5.70
CA ALA A 32 -4.91 -13.10 4.36
C ALA A 32 -4.95 -11.56 4.32
N TYR A 33 -3.89 -10.93 3.87
CA TYR A 33 -3.80 -9.47 3.74
C TYR A 33 -3.80 -9.07 2.27
N LEU A 34 -4.90 -8.50 1.82
CA LEU A 34 -5.15 -8.14 0.42
C LEU A 34 -4.85 -6.67 0.16
N VAL A 35 -3.98 -6.41 -0.82
CA VAL A 35 -3.59 -5.06 -1.24
C VAL A 35 -3.78 -4.85 -2.75
N PRO A 36 -4.01 -3.61 -3.21
CA PRO A 36 -4.31 -3.37 -4.62
C PRO A 36 -3.09 -3.46 -5.56
N THR A 37 -1.87 -3.29 -5.06
CA THR A 37 -0.66 -3.25 -5.88
C THR A 37 0.46 -4.15 -5.34
N THR A 38 1.35 -4.59 -6.23
CA THR A 38 2.51 -5.42 -5.87
C THR A 38 3.52 -4.66 -5.02
N ILE A 39 3.65 -3.35 -5.22
CA ILE A 39 4.53 -2.49 -4.41
C ILE A 39 4.03 -2.44 -2.97
N LEU A 40 2.73 -2.25 -2.77
CA LEU A 40 2.14 -2.28 -1.44
C LEU A 40 2.27 -3.67 -0.80
N ALA A 41 2.14 -4.76 -1.59
CA ALA A 41 2.36 -6.11 -1.07
C ALA A 41 3.77 -6.28 -0.52
N GLN A 42 4.78 -5.81 -1.26
CA GLN A 42 6.18 -5.84 -0.81
C GLN A 42 6.40 -4.99 0.43
N GLN A 43 5.87 -3.78 0.46
CA GLN A 43 6.00 -2.87 1.61
C GLN A 43 5.39 -3.47 2.88
N HIS A 44 4.16 -3.98 2.78
CA HIS A 44 3.50 -4.61 3.92
C HIS A 44 4.20 -5.90 4.34
N TYR A 45 4.66 -6.72 3.37
CA TYR A 45 5.44 -7.92 3.68
C TYR A 45 6.68 -7.59 4.51
N ASN A 46 7.47 -6.60 4.10
CA ASN A 46 8.66 -6.19 4.83
C ASN A 46 8.32 -5.71 6.26
N THR A 47 7.25 -4.91 6.40
CA THR A 47 6.79 -4.41 7.70
C THR A 47 6.34 -5.55 8.62
N PHE A 48 5.54 -6.50 8.11
CA PHE A 48 5.07 -7.65 8.88
C PHE A 48 6.22 -8.60 9.24
N ALA A 49 7.12 -8.90 8.29
CA ALA A 49 8.27 -9.75 8.52
C ALA A 49 9.19 -9.17 9.61
N GLN A 50 9.46 -7.86 9.55
CA GLN A 50 10.23 -7.16 10.57
C GLN A 50 9.53 -7.20 11.95
N ARG A 51 8.22 -6.96 11.98
CA ARG A 51 7.45 -6.92 13.23
C ARG A 51 7.33 -8.28 13.88
N PHE A 52 7.22 -9.34 13.10
CA PHE A 52 7.06 -10.71 13.59
C PHE A 52 8.36 -11.50 13.67
N HIS A 53 9.50 -10.85 13.43
CA HIS A 53 10.81 -11.51 13.41
C HIS A 53 11.12 -12.33 14.69
N ASN A 54 10.68 -11.85 15.85
CA ASN A 54 10.93 -12.51 17.13
C ASN A 54 9.79 -13.48 17.57
N TYR A 55 8.83 -13.73 16.69
CA TYR A 55 7.69 -14.61 16.96
C TYR A 55 7.71 -15.82 16.02
N PRO A 56 7.21 -16.98 16.45
CA PRO A 56 7.10 -18.15 15.59
C PRO A 56 5.93 -18.01 14.58
N ILE A 57 5.93 -16.92 13.81
CA ILE A 57 4.91 -16.56 12.82
C ILE A 57 5.52 -16.55 11.45
N THR A 58 5.02 -17.40 10.56
CA THR A 58 5.47 -17.48 9.18
C THR A 58 4.69 -16.52 8.29
N VAL A 59 5.36 -15.49 7.80
CA VAL A 59 4.80 -14.51 6.84
C VAL A 59 5.30 -14.84 5.43
N ARG A 60 4.40 -14.88 4.44
CA ARG A 60 4.72 -15.07 3.03
C ARG A 60 4.08 -14.00 2.16
N MET A 61 4.71 -13.73 1.02
CA MET A 61 4.16 -12.83 0.01
C MET A 61 3.65 -13.62 -1.19
N MET A 62 2.52 -13.18 -1.77
CA MET A 62 1.97 -13.74 -3.00
C MET A 62 1.70 -12.64 -4.01
N SER A 63 2.60 -12.48 -4.96
CA SER A 63 2.51 -11.48 -6.02
C SER A 63 3.09 -12.00 -7.35
N ARG A 64 2.96 -11.22 -8.41
CA ARG A 64 3.59 -11.54 -9.70
C ARG A 64 5.13 -11.53 -9.67
N PHE A 65 5.73 -11.00 -8.62
CA PHE A 65 7.19 -10.99 -8.46
C PHE A 65 7.72 -12.26 -7.78
N CYS A 66 6.82 -13.08 -7.21
CA CYS A 66 7.21 -14.37 -6.65
C CYS A 66 7.42 -15.37 -7.78
N THR A 67 8.49 -16.15 -7.68
CA THR A 67 8.76 -17.23 -8.61
C THR A 67 7.68 -18.32 -8.55
N PRO A 68 7.49 -19.12 -9.60
CA PRO A 68 6.54 -20.22 -9.58
C PRO A 68 6.78 -21.23 -8.44
N LYS A 69 8.03 -21.39 -8.02
CA LYS A 69 8.41 -22.25 -6.88
C LYS A 69 7.89 -21.65 -5.57
N GLU A 70 8.19 -20.38 -5.29
CA GLU A 70 7.74 -19.68 -4.09
C GLU A 70 6.21 -19.63 -3.99
N GLN A 71 5.51 -19.45 -5.13
CA GLN A 71 4.06 -19.47 -5.16
C GLN A 71 3.52 -20.85 -4.75
N ARG A 72 4.08 -21.94 -5.28
CA ARG A 72 3.68 -23.31 -4.94
C ARG A 72 3.93 -23.62 -3.47
N GLU A 73 5.12 -23.29 -2.96
CA GLU A 73 5.47 -23.46 -1.55
C GLU A 73 4.53 -22.69 -0.62
N THR A 74 4.15 -21.47 -1.01
CA THR A 74 3.20 -20.65 -0.24
C THR A 74 1.79 -21.26 -0.24
N ILE A 75 1.30 -21.73 -1.40
CA ILE A 75 -0.01 -22.40 -1.51
C ILE A 75 -0.04 -23.67 -0.66
N GLU A 76 0.99 -24.49 -0.76
CA GLU A 76 1.10 -25.72 0.02
C GLU A 76 1.19 -25.42 1.53
N GLY A 77 1.99 -24.41 1.91
CA GLY A 77 2.10 -23.96 3.28
C GLY A 77 0.80 -23.44 3.87
N LEU A 78 -0.02 -22.73 3.09
CA LEU A 78 -1.36 -22.30 3.50
C LEU A 78 -2.30 -23.48 3.69
N LYS A 79 -2.26 -24.44 2.77
CA LYS A 79 -3.09 -25.66 2.84
C LYS A 79 -2.72 -26.54 4.05
N ASN A 80 -1.45 -26.66 4.36
CA ASN A 80 -0.93 -27.48 5.46
C ASN A 80 -0.96 -26.73 6.81
N GLY A 81 -1.10 -25.40 6.79
CA GLY A 81 -1.13 -24.55 7.97
C GLY A 81 0.27 -24.22 8.53
N THR A 82 1.31 -24.27 7.68
CA THR A 82 2.68 -23.85 8.04
C THR A 82 2.95 -22.39 7.69
N VAL A 83 2.05 -21.76 6.96
CA VAL A 83 2.05 -20.31 6.69
C VAL A 83 0.90 -19.69 7.45
N ASP A 84 1.21 -18.74 8.33
CA ASP A 84 0.24 -18.07 9.20
C ASP A 84 -0.35 -16.81 8.55
N VAL A 85 0.50 -16.02 7.90
CA VAL A 85 0.10 -14.76 7.27
C VAL A 85 0.55 -14.76 5.82
N VAL A 86 -0.38 -14.50 4.91
CA VAL A 86 -0.07 -14.26 3.50
C VAL A 86 -0.48 -12.87 3.08
N ILE A 87 0.45 -12.13 2.47
CA ILE A 87 0.24 -10.76 1.98
C ILE A 87 0.32 -10.78 0.46
N GLY A 88 -0.69 -10.25 -0.21
CA GLY A 88 -0.66 -10.27 -1.66
C GLY A 88 -1.73 -9.44 -2.34
N THR A 89 -1.71 -9.49 -3.67
CA THR A 89 -2.68 -8.80 -4.52
C THR A 89 -3.87 -9.71 -4.83
N HIS A 90 -4.65 -9.37 -5.84
CA HIS A 90 -5.78 -10.18 -6.35
C HIS A 90 -5.44 -11.67 -6.58
N ARG A 91 -4.15 -12.04 -6.62
CA ARG A 91 -3.70 -13.45 -6.70
C ARG A 91 -4.21 -14.27 -5.51
N LEU A 92 -4.37 -13.65 -4.33
CA LEU A 92 -4.96 -14.31 -3.14
C LEU A 92 -6.42 -14.75 -3.33
N LEU A 93 -7.11 -14.18 -4.32
CA LEU A 93 -8.51 -14.49 -4.65
C LEU A 93 -8.64 -15.58 -5.74
N SER A 94 -7.55 -16.22 -6.12
CA SER A 94 -7.56 -17.28 -7.14
C SER A 94 -8.10 -18.59 -6.55
N LYS A 95 -8.72 -19.41 -7.39
CA LYS A 95 -9.39 -20.66 -6.94
C LYS A 95 -8.46 -21.71 -6.36
N ASP A 96 -7.17 -21.66 -6.70
CA ASP A 96 -6.13 -22.56 -6.21
C ASP A 96 -5.61 -22.19 -4.81
N MET A 97 -5.99 -21.03 -4.28
CA MET A 97 -5.66 -20.63 -2.93
C MET A 97 -6.55 -21.38 -1.93
N GLN A 98 -5.95 -22.29 -1.20
CA GLN A 98 -6.60 -23.08 -0.17
C GLN A 98 -5.98 -22.77 1.20
N TYR A 99 -6.83 -22.44 2.14
CA TYR A 99 -6.44 -22.14 3.51
C TYR A 99 -6.92 -23.28 4.42
N LYS A 100 -6.07 -23.71 5.35
CA LYS A 100 -6.44 -24.72 6.34
C LYS A 100 -7.43 -24.17 7.37
N ASN A 101 -7.19 -22.95 7.83
CA ASN A 101 -7.98 -22.32 8.91
C ASN A 101 -7.93 -20.78 8.79
N LEU A 102 -8.43 -20.23 7.67
CA LEU A 102 -8.50 -18.78 7.49
C LEU A 102 -9.49 -18.18 8.50
N GLY A 103 -9.02 -17.27 9.35
CA GLY A 103 -9.84 -16.59 10.34
C GLY A 103 -9.95 -15.08 10.15
N LEU A 104 -8.97 -14.46 9.49
CA LEU A 104 -8.98 -13.01 9.25
C LEU A 104 -8.61 -12.68 7.80
N LEU A 105 -9.43 -11.86 7.18
CA LEU A 105 -9.16 -11.23 5.88
C LEU A 105 -9.00 -9.72 6.08
N VAL A 106 -7.79 -9.20 5.90
CA VAL A 106 -7.53 -7.77 5.88
C VAL A 106 -7.56 -7.26 4.44
N ILE A 107 -8.28 -6.18 4.20
CA ILE A 107 -8.41 -5.56 2.87
C ILE A 107 -7.96 -4.11 2.96
N ASP A 108 -6.85 -3.78 2.32
CA ASP A 108 -6.39 -2.41 2.25
C ASP A 108 -6.89 -1.74 0.96
N GLU A 109 -7.40 -0.49 1.08
CA GLU A 109 -7.92 0.31 -0.03
C GLU A 109 -8.97 -0.45 -0.87
N GLU A 110 -10.00 -1.03 -0.24
CA GLU A 110 -11.07 -1.84 -0.87
C GLU A 110 -11.67 -1.19 -2.14
N GLN A 111 -11.72 0.15 -2.18
CA GLN A 111 -12.24 0.91 -3.32
C GLN A 111 -11.43 0.71 -4.62
N ARG A 112 -10.16 0.32 -4.53
CA ARG A 112 -9.30 0.09 -5.69
C ARG A 112 -9.48 -1.26 -6.36
N PHE A 113 -10.28 -2.15 -5.77
CA PHE A 113 -10.60 -3.45 -6.38
C PHE A 113 -11.78 -3.36 -7.34
N GLY A 114 -11.65 -3.99 -8.50
CA GLY A 114 -12.71 -4.09 -9.51
C GLY A 114 -13.90 -4.94 -9.03
N VAL A 115 -15.02 -4.88 -9.77
CA VAL A 115 -16.27 -5.56 -9.42
C VAL A 115 -16.09 -7.07 -9.23
N THR A 116 -15.41 -7.73 -10.15
CA THR A 116 -15.16 -9.19 -10.11
C THR A 116 -14.36 -9.61 -8.87
N HIS A 117 -13.38 -8.78 -8.44
CA HIS A 117 -12.63 -9.05 -7.22
C HIS A 117 -13.49 -8.86 -5.97
N LYS A 118 -14.38 -7.87 -5.96
CA LYS A 118 -15.31 -7.64 -4.86
C LYS A 118 -16.29 -8.80 -4.65
N GLU A 119 -16.72 -9.46 -5.72
CA GLU A 119 -17.57 -10.66 -5.63
C GLU A 119 -16.82 -11.85 -5.02
N LYS A 120 -15.57 -12.08 -5.44
CA LYS A 120 -14.73 -13.12 -4.83
C LYS A 120 -14.44 -12.84 -3.34
N ILE A 121 -14.17 -11.59 -2.99
CA ILE A 121 -14.02 -11.16 -1.60
C ILE A 121 -15.30 -11.48 -0.81
N LYS A 122 -16.49 -11.23 -1.35
CA LYS A 122 -17.76 -11.57 -0.70
C LYS A 122 -17.89 -13.07 -0.43
N THR A 123 -17.43 -13.92 -1.33
CA THR A 123 -17.47 -15.38 -1.15
C THR A 123 -16.55 -15.83 -0.01
N MET A 124 -15.37 -15.22 0.12
CA MET A 124 -14.43 -15.52 1.23
C MET A 124 -14.93 -15.03 2.60
N LYS A 125 -15.83 -14.05 2.63
CA LYS A 125 -16.33 -13.40 3.87
C LYS A 125 -17.34 -14.24 4.67
N LYS A 126 -17.82 -15.37 4.17
CA LYS A 126 -18.96 -16.07 4.79
C LYS A 126 -18.66 -16.58 6.21
N ASP A 127 -17.40 -17.01 6.46
CA ASP A 127 -17.00 -17.63 7.73
C ASP A 127 -15.67 -17.06 8.26
N VAL A 128 -15.31 -15.83 7.86
CA VAL A 128 -14.03 -15.18 8.14
C VAL A 128 -14.26 -13.75 8.62
N ASP A 129 -13.60 -13.35 9.67
CA ASP A 129 -13.58 -11.97 10.12
C ASP A 129 -12.93 -11.06 9.07
N VAL A 130 -13.49 -9.89 8.85
CA VAL A 130 -13.01 -8.98 7.80
C VAL A 130 -12.69 -7.61 8.37
N LEU A 131 -11.43 -7.21 8.22
CA LEU A 131 -10.95 -5.86 8.53
C LEU A 131 -10.68 -5.09 7.24
N SER A 132 -11.54 -4.13 6.92
CA SER A 132 -11.32 -3.23 5.76
C SER A 132 -10.67 -1.93 6.21
N LEU A 133 -9.55 -1.57 5.58
CA LEU A 133 -8.80 -0.34 5.83
C LEU A 133 -8.99 0.63 4.66
N SER A 134 -9.21 1.90 4.95
CA SER A 134 -9.30 2.94 3.91
C SER A 134 -8.76 4.27 4.42
N ALA A 135 -8.09 5.02 3.54
CA ALA A 135 -7.64 6.38 3.82
C ALA A 135 -8.72 7.42 3.51
N THR A 136 -9.73 7.04 2.72
CA THR A 136 -10.81 7.94 2.29
C THR A 136 -12.15 7.39 2.77
N PRO A 137 -13.04 8.22 3.30
CA PRO A 137 -14.39 7.79 3.61
C PRO A 137 -15.08 7.41 2.29
N ILE A 138 -15.47 6.14 2.18
CA ILE A 138 -16.20 5.66 1.00
C ILE A 138 -17.69 5.80 1.29
N PRO A 139 -18.45 6.54 0.48
CA PRO A 139 -19.89 6.78 0.75
C PRO A 139 -20.67 5.48 0.98
N ARG A 140 -20.36 4.41 0.23
CA ARG A 140 -21.01 3.11 0.36
C ARG A 140 -20.65 2.40 1.68
N THR A 141 -19.38 2.39 2.05
CA THR A 141 -18.92 1.77 3.31
C THR A 141 -19.45 2.55 4.50
N LEU A 142 -19.45 3.88 4.43
CA LEU A 142 -20.05 4.76 5.42
C LEU A 142 -21.56 4.50 5.53
N HIS A 143 -22.27 4.38 4.42
CA HIS A 143 -23.70 4.07 4.41
C HIS A 143 -23.99 2.71 5.07
N MET A 144 -23.22 1.67 4.76
CA MET A 144 -23.38 0.34 5.38
C MET A 144 -23.09 0.35 6.89
N SER A 145 -22.22 1.22 7.34
CA SER A 145 -21.94 1.41 8.77
C SER A 145 -23.07 2.17 9.46
N LEU A 146 -23.58 3.23 8.84
CA LEU A 146 -24.71 4.02 9.38
C LEU A 146 -25.99 3.19 9.57
N ILE A 147 -26.22 2.18 8.74
CA ILE A 147 -27.36 1.25 8.88
C ILE A 147 -27.04 0.01 9.74
N GLY A 148 -25.92 0.02 10.46
CA GLY A 148 -25.58 -1.04 11.44
C GLY A 148 -25.15 -2.38 10.83
N ILE A 149 -24.85 -2.45 9.53
CA ILE A 149 -24.39 -3.70 8.87
C ILE A 149 -22.90 -3.98 9.13
N ARG A 150 -22.13 -2.93 9.45
CA ARG A 150 -20.69 -3.02 9.76
C ARG A 150 -20.30 -2.06 10.87
N ASP A 151 -19.51 -2.53 11.79
CA ASP A 151 -18.82 -1.68 12.76
C ASP A 151 -17.76 -0.82 12.05
N MET A 152 -17.64 0.43 12.46
CA MET A 152 -16.68 1.37 11.93
C MET A 152 -15.93 2.05 13.06
N SER A 153 -14.61 2.05 12.96
CA SER A 153 -13.73 2.86 13.82
C SER A 153 -13.01 3.91 12.99
N VAL A 154 -12.87 5.09 13.54
CA VAL A 154 -12.21 6.23 12.90
C VAL A 154 -10.91 6.50 13.65
N LEU A 155 -9.79 6.55 12.93
CA LEU A 155 -8.53 7.03 13.48
C LEU A 155 -8.51 8.55 13.33
N GLU A 156 -8.73 9.27 14.43
CA GLU A 156 -8.89 10.74 14.44
C GLU A 156 -7.55 11.44 14.62
N GLU A 157 -6.67 10.87 15.44
CA GLU A 157 -5.37 11.45 15.76
C GLU A 157 -4.24 10.84 14.92
N PRO A 158 -3.41 11.69 14.30
CA PRO A 158 -2.20 11.22 13.65
C PRO A 158 -1.15 10.83 14.69
N PRO A 159 -0.15 9.99 14.33
CA PRO A 159 1.02 9.75 15.17
C PRO A 159 1.70 11.07 15.56
N HIS A 160 2.27 11.12 16.76
CA HIS A 160 2.89 12.34 17.34
C HIS A 160 4.00 12.95 16.47
N ASP A 161 4.74 12.12 15.73
CA ASP A 161 5.84 12.56 14.87
C ASP A 161 5.39 13.05 13.48
N ARG A 162 4.09 13.02 13.18
CA ARG A 162 3.58 13.47 11.90
C ARG A 162 3.48 14.97 11.84
N ARG A 163 4.32 15.58 10.99
CA ARG A 163 4.24 17.01 10.66
C ARG A 163 3.23 17.24 9.55
N ALA A 164 2.45 18.32 9.67
CA ALA A 164 1.54 18.74 8.61
C ALA A 164 2.34 19.16 7.36
N ILE A 165 1.87 18.71 6.18
CA ILE A 165 2.42 19.13 4.90
C ILE A 165 1.78 20.48 4.54
N GLN A 166 2.60 21.49 4.32
CA GLN A 166 2.12 22.78 3.78
C GLN A 166 1.85 22.60 2.28
N THR A 167 0.60 22.79 1.88
CA THR A 167 0.18 22.65 0.49
C THR A 167 -0.14 24.02 -0.10
N TYR A 168 0.46 24.31 -1.25
CA TYR A 168 0.22 25.54 -2.00
C TYR A 168 -0.43 25.20 -3.34
N VAL A 169 -1.46 25.93 -3.72
CA VAL A 169 -2.10 25.83 -5.03
C VAL A 169 -1.94 27.19 -5.69
N MET A 170 -1.12 27.24 -6.74
CA MET A 170 -0.75 28.48 -7.41
C MET A 170 -0.44 28.22 -8.89
N GLU A 171 -0.34 29.27 -9.68
CA GLU A 171 0.19 29.19 -11.04
C GLU A 171 1.65 28.72 -11.02
N TYR A 172 2.07 28.04 -12.11
CA TYR A 172 3.44 27.56 -12.25
C TYR A 172 4.42 28.73 -12.23
N ASN A 173 5.43 28.65 -11.38
CA ASN A 173 6.48 29.64 -11.26
C ASN A 173 7.81 28.91 -11.00
N GLU A 174 8.79 29.13 -11.90
CA GLU A 174 10.09 28.46 -11.84
C GLU A 174 10.89 28.84 -10.60
N GLU A 175 10.83 30.09 -10.15
CA GLU A 175 11.54 30.54 -8.95
C GLU A 175 11.02 29.86 -7.70
N LEU A 176 9.71 29.70 -7.58
CA LEU A 176 9.11 28.97 -6.44
C LEU A 176 9.44 27.47 -6.48
N VAL A 177 9.48 26.86 -7.66
CA VAL A 177 9.91 25.47 -7.81
C VAL A 177 11.36 25.33 -7.39
N LYS A 178 12.23 26.23 -7.84
CA LYS A 178 13.65 26.27 -7.50
C LYS A 178 13.86 26.43 -5.98
N GLU A 179 13.18 27.39 -5.37
CA GLU A 179 13.25 27.61 -3.92
C GLU A 179 12.81 26.36 -3.14
N ALA A 180 11.68 25.76 -3.51
CA ALA A 180 11.15 24.56 -2.86
C ALA A 180 12.12 23.37 -2.96
N VAL A 181 12.73 23.16 -4.14
CA VAL A 181 13.70 22.08 -4.33
C VAL A 181 14.97 22.32 -3.54
N TYR A 182 15.56 23.51 -3.57
CA TYR A 182 16.77 23.80 -2.80
C TYR A 182 16.54 23.72 -1.30
N ARG A 183 15.37 24.14 -0.82
CA ARG A 183 14.99 23.98 0.59
C ARG A 183 14.99 22.51 1.04
N GLU A 184 14.46 21.61 0.21
CA GLU A 184 14.47 20.18 0.49
C GLU A 184 15.89 19.60 0.39
N MET A 185 16.67 19.98 -0.63
CA MET A 185 18.05 19.54 -0.79
C MET A 185 18.94 19.95 0.40
N THR A 186 18.77 21.16 0.91
CA THR A 186 19.55 21.68 2.04
C THR A 186 19.35 20.84 3.30
N ARG A 187 18.17 20.26 3.49
CA ARG A 187 17.90 19.35 4.61
C ARG A 187 18.20 17.87 4.32
N GLY A 188 18.79 17.55 3.16
CA GLY A 188 19.08 16.18 2.72
C GLY A 188 17.84 15.43 2.22
N GLY A 189 16.75 16.14 1.90
CA GLY A 189 15.51 15.57 1.39
C GLY A 189 15.55 15.29 -0.11
N GLN A 190 14.48 14.64 -0.61
CA GLN A 190 14.26 14.35 -2.02
C GLN A 190 12.94 14.96 -2.48
N VAL A 191 12.84 15.28 -3.76
CA VAL A 191 11.67 15.91 -4.34
C VAL A 191 11.08 15.07 -5.46
N TYR A 192 9.76 14.86 -5.44
CA TYR A 192 9.02 14.29 -6.56
C TYR A 192 8.36 15.42 -7.37
N TYR A 193 8.75 15.52 -8.63
CA TYR A 193 8.08 16.37 -9.61
C TYR A 193 7.14 15.53 -10.46
N VAL A 194 5.84 15.69 -10.29
CA VAL A 194 4.82 14.89 -10.99
C VAL A 194 4.40 15.57 -12.28
N TYR A 195 4.53 14.86 -13.40
CA TYR A 195 4.16 15.34 -14.72
C TYR A 195 3.22 14.36 -15.44
N ASN A 196 2.15 14.86 -16.06
CA ASN A 196 1.05 14.04 -16.57
C ASN A 196 1.25 13.47 -17.99
N ARG A 197 2.30 13.88 -18.71
CA ARG A 197 2.53 13.47 -20.10
C ARG A 197 3.83 12.69 -20.20
N VAL A 198 3.76 11.48 -20.75
CA VAL A 198 4.95 10.63 -20.92
C VAL A 198 5.77 11.05 -22.14
N ASN A 199 5.12 11.52 -23.21
CA ASN A 199 5.75 11.74 -24.50
C ASN A 199 6.90 12.76 -24.49
N ASN A 200 6.84 13.78 -23.64
CA ASN A 200 7.84 14.83 -23.52
C ASN A 200 8.48 14.91 -22.13
N ILE A 201 8.42 13.83 -21.34
CA ILE A 201 9.00 13.80 -19.98
C ILE A 201 10.52 14.02 -19.99
N ALA A 202 11.20 13.55 -21.04
CA ALA A 202 12.64 13.74 -21.20
C ALA A 202 13.00 15.21 -21.42
N GLU A 203 12.19 15.95 -22.19
CA GLU A 203 12.37 17.39 -22.44
C GLU A 203 12.18 18.18 -21.14
N VAL A 204 11.09 17.92 -20.42
CA VAL A 204 10.81 18.54 -19.11
C VAL A 204 11.92 18.22 -18.10
N THR A 205 12.46 17.00 -18.13
CA THR A 205 13.59 16.63 -17.27
C THR A 205 14.85 17.46 -17.61
N ALA A 206 15.12 17.67 -18.90
CA ALA A 206 16.25 18.49 -19.34
C ALA A 206 16.07 19.97 -18.97
N GLU A 207 14.85 20.50 -19.02
CA GLU A 207 14.51 21.84 -18.57
C GLU A 207 14.70 21.98 -17.04
N LEU A 208 14.21 21.03 -16.28
CA LEU A 208 14.41 20.99 -14.83
C LEU A 208 15.89 20.86 -14.44
N GLN A 209 16.68 20.09 -15.20
CA GLN A 209 18.13 19.98 -14.95
C GLN A 209 18.85 21.32 -15.23
N LYS A 210 18.40 22.10 -16.20
CA LYS A 210 18.93 23.45 -16.45
C LYS A 210 18.54 24.43 -15.34
N LEU A 211 17.29 24.33 -14.87
CA LEU A 211 16.79 25.17 -13.79
C LEU A 211 17.48 24.87 -12.45
N LEU A 212 17.88 23.60 -12.24
CA LEU A 212 18.42 23.05 -10.99
C LEU A 212 19.79 22.38 -11.25
N PRO A 213 20.84 23.13 -11.57
CA PRO A 213 22.15 22.56 -11.97
C PRO A 213 22.79 21.69 -10.88
N ASP A 214 22.55 21.99 -9.62
CA ASP A 214 23.11 21.27 -8.48
C ASP A 214 22.30 20.03 -8.07
N ALA A 215 21.09 19.84 -8.66
CA ALA A 215 20.23 18.70 -8.37
C ALA A 215 20.51 17.55 -9.34
N LYS A 216 20.46 16.31 -8.82
CA LYS A 216 20.45 15.11 -9.66
C LYS A 216 19.00 14.83 -10.06
N VAL A 217 18.64 15.12 -11.31
CA VAL A 217 17.28 14.93 -11.84
C VAL A 217 17.21 13.65 -12.65
N ALA A 218 16.26 12.78 -12.32
CA ALA A 218 15.96 11.56 -13.07
C ALA A 218 14.44 11.45 -13.30
N PHE A 219 14.01 10.79 -14.36
CA PHE A 219 12.59 10.55 -14.61
C PHE A 219 12.25 9.06 -14.59
N ALA A 220 11.01 8.75 -14.23
CA ALA A 220 10.44 7.43 -14.28
C ALA A 220 8.98 7.49 -14.72
N HIS A 221 8.51 6.48 -15.45
CA HIS A 221 7.11 6.35 -15.86
C HIS A 221 6.70 4.89 -15.97
N GLY A 222 5.40 4.58 -16.07
CA GLY A 222 4.87 3.21 -16.00
C GLY A 222 5.48 2.16 -16.94
N PRO A 223 5.90 2.48 -18.18
CA PRO A 223 6.62 1.56 -19.07
C PRO A 223 8.09 1.32 -18.72
N VAL A 224 8.70 2.08 -17.81
CA VAL A 224 10.11 1.89 -17.42
C VAL A 224 10.26 0.62 -16.60
N SER A 225 11.18 -0.25 -17.00
CA SER A 225 11.50 -1.47 -16.27
C SER A 225 12.03 -1.16 -14.86
N TYR A 226 11.63 -1.95 -13.87
CA TYR A 226 12.05 -1.82 -12.48
C TYR A 226 13.58 -1.85 -12.27
N THR A 227 14.31 -2.44 -13.23
CA THR A 227 15.78 -2.47 -13.25
C THR A 227 16.41 -1.10 -13.49
N HIS A 228 15.74 -0.20 -14.23
CA HIS A 228 16.24 1.15 -14.46
C HIS A 228 16.05 2.08 -13.24
N LEU A 229 15.01 1.87 -12.44
CA LEU A 229 14.80 2.65 -11.22
C LEU A 229 15.88 2.38 -10.15
N ARG A 230 16.36 1.13 -10.05
CA ARG A 230 17.46 0.77 -9.13
C ARG A 230 18.82 1.30 -9.54
N ALA A 231 19.07 1.51 -10.84
CA ALA A 231 20.36 1.99 -11.34
C ALA A 231 20.65 3.46 -10.99
N HIS A 232 19.64 4.22 -10.53
CA HIS A 232 19.78 5.62 -10.13
C HIS A 232 19.88 5.81 -8.60
N GLU A 233 19.74 4.74 -7.80
CA GLU A 233 19.88 4.79 -6.34
C GLU A 233 21.35 4.58 -5.87
N THR A 234 22.24 4.25 -6.78
CA THR A 234 23.67 4.12 -6.56
C THR A 234 24.43 5.23 -7.29
#